data_78a52edb01d415a28d33823b7e3467cc
#
_entry.id   78a52edb01d415a28d33823b7e3467cc
#
_cell.length_a   1.000
_cell.length_b   1.000
_cell.length_c   1.000
_cell.angle_alpha   90.00
_cell.angle_beta   90.00
_cell.angle_gamma   90.00
#
_symmetry.space_group_name_H-M   'P 1'
#
loop_
_entity.id
_entity.type
_entity.pdbx_description
1 polymer ?
#
loop_
_entity_poly.entity_id
_entity_poly.type
_entity_poly.pdbx_seq_one_letter_code
_entity_poly.pdbx_strand_id
1 'polypeptide(L)'
;MKHGLASMVLPILALAFFSSYAGDGAIRSPQAAGRSYAQNYKDMVLAECIARAYGNEPEATLDAGSSASALMDWTRFDLEKAPDASRSLVESYLARDYRNPLVEAEVKDVRFDLLKCLDLYHGKELD
;
A
#
# COMPACT_ATOMS: atom_id res chain seq x y z
N MET A 1 35.83 -79.08 5.41
CA MET A 1 36.12 -77.77 4.81
C MET A 1 34.79 -77.03 4.71
N LYS A 2 34.57 -76.02 5.60
CA LYS A 2 33.32 -75.27 5.68
C LYS A 2 33.66 -73.80 5.38
N HIS A 3 33.23 -73.33 4.25
CA HIS A 3 33.33 -71.93 3.89
C HIS A 3 32.17 -71.13 4.48
N GLY A 4 32.46 -70.25 5.45
CA GLY A 4 31.46 -69.34 6.01
C GLY A 4 31.34 -68.14 5.11
N LEU A 5 30.12 -67.88 4.57
CA LEU A 5 29.75 -66.62 3.94
C LEU A 5 29.46 -65.61 5.04
N ALA A 6 30.32 -64.61 5.13
CA ALA A 6 30.01 -63.40 5.93
C ALA A 6 29.05 -62.51 5.17
N SER A 7 27.82 -62.40 5.69
CA SER A 7 26.78 -61.52 5.17
C SER A 7 27.07 -60.11 5.68
N MET A 8 27.48 -59.22 4.77
CA MET A 8 27.76 -57.83 5.05
C MET A 8 26.46 -57.05 4.93
N VAL A 9 25.83 -56.72 6.05
CA VAL A 9 24.64 -55.88 6.11
C VAL A 9 25.08 -54.40 6.07
N LEU A 10 24.84 -53.74 4.97
CA LEU A 10 25.01 -52.30 4.84
C LEU A 10 23.83 -51.59 5.53
N PRO A 11 24.07 -50.63 6.44
CA PRO A 11 23.00 -49.77 6.93
C PRO A 11 22.63 -48.74 5.87
N ILE A 12 21.39 -48.80 5.41
CA ILE A 12 20.81 -47.75 4.56
C ILE A 12 20.55 -46.55 5.46
N LEU A 13 21.39 -45.51 5.27
CA LEU A 13 21.20 -44.20 5.91
C LEU A 13 20.04 -43.51 5.21
N ALA A 14 18.84 -43.58 5.79
CA ALA A 14 17.68 -42.80 5.32
C ALA A 14 17.90 -41.33 5.64
N LEU A 15 18.33 -40.55 4.65
CA LEU A 15 18.31 -39.09 4.70
C LEU A 15 16.86 -38.65 4.65
N ALA A 16 16.29 -38.33 5.80
CA ALA A 16 15.02 -37.65 5.89
C ALA A 16 15.19 -36.21 5.39
N PHE A 17 14.80 -35.94 4.16
CA PHE A 17 14.63 -34.58 3.65
C PHE A 17 13.45 -33.96 4.39
N PHE A 18 13.73 -33.17 5.42
CA PHE A 18 12.76 -32.25 5.98
C PHE A 18 12.53 -31.15 4.92
N SER A 19 11.54 -31.35 4.08
CA SER A 19 10.96 -30.26 3.28
C SER A 19 10.33 -29.28 4.27
N SER A 20 11.07 -28.21 4.59
CA SER A 20 10.48 -27.06 5.24
C SER A 20 9.48 -26.45 4.26
N TYR A 21 8.22 -26.80 4.40
CA TYR A 21 7.12 -26.01 3.84
C TYR A 21 7.14 -24.68 4.57
N ALA A 22 7.85 -23.69 4.04
CA ALA A 22 7.56 -22.30 4.32
C ALA A 22 6.15 -22.09 3.80
N GLY A 23 5.15 -22.17 4.68
CA GLY A 23 3.79 -21.83 4.35
C GLY A 23 3.79 -20.38 3.86
N ASP A 24 3.44 -20.17 2.60
CA ASP A 24 3.12 -18.88 2.05
C ASP A 24 1.88 -18.38 2.79
N GLY A 25 2.09 -17.87 4.02
CA GLY A 25 1.05 -17.21 4.81
C GLY A 25 0.70 -15.93 4.09
N ALA A 26 -0.34 -15.96 3.21
CA ALA A 26 -0.83 -14.78 2.53
C ALA A 26 -1.09 -13.68 3.58
N ILE A 27 -0.44 -12.52 3.42
CA ILE A 27 -0.68 -11.35 4.28
C ILE A 27 -2.12 -10.91 4.05
N ARG A 28 -2.95 -11.01 5.09
CA ARG A 28 -4.38 -10.67 5.04
C ARG A 28 -4.73 -9.41 5.82
N SER A 29 -3.77 -8.86 6.58
CA SER A 29 -3.97 -7.66 7.38
C SER A 29 -3.21 -6.48 6.79
N PRO A 30 -3.76 -5.25 6.88
CA PRO A 30 -3.04 -4.05 6.50
C PRO A 30 -1.71 -3.91 7.25
N GLN A 31 -0.68 -3.44 6.56
CA GLN A 31 0.64 -3.21 7.16
C GLN A 31 0.72 -1.88 7.94
N ALA A 32 -0.36 -1.11 7.98
CA ALA A 32 -0.45 0.18 8.66
C ALA A 32 -0.10 0.12 10.15
N ALA A 33 -0.43 -0.99 10.82
CA ALA A 33 -0.08 -1.19 12.23
C ALA A 33 1.42 -1.11 12.52
N GLY A 34 2.27 -1.39 11.52
CA GLY A 34 3.74 -1.33 11.62
C GLY A 34 4.34 0.04 11.27
N ARG A 35 3.53 1.01 10.84
CA ARG A 35 3.97 2.36 10.49
C ARG A 35 3.70 3.35 11.62
N SER A 36 4.37 4.51 11.60
CA SER A 36 4.09 5.59 12.55
C SER A 36 2.71 6.21 12.32
N TYR A 37 2.14 6.83 13.35
CA TYR A 37 0.88 7.58 13.22
C TYR A 37 0.97 8.71 12.18
N ALA A 38 2.11 9.41 12.11
CA ALA A 38 2.33 10.46 11.12
C ALA A 38 2.33 9.88 9.69
N GLN A 39 3.01 8.75 9.47
CA GLN A 39 3.01 8.08 8.16
C GLN A 39 1.59 7.63 7.76
N ASN A 40 0.85 7.01 8.68
CA ASN A 40 -0.52 6.60 8.42
C ASN A 40 -1.46 7.80 8.16
N TYR A 41 -1.22 8.94 8.82
CA TYR A 41 -1.96 10.17 8.54
C TYR A 41 -1.70 10.68 7.11
N LYS A 42 -0.45 10.71 6.67
CA LYS A 42 -0.08 11.06 5.28
C LYS A 42 -0.73 10.09 4.27
N ASP A 43 -0.66 8.80 4.56
CA ASP A 43 -1.29 7.76 3.72
C ASP A 43 -2.81 7.93 3.65
N MET A 44 -3.46 8.30 4.78
CA MET A 44 -4.89 8.60 4.85
C MET A 44 -5.25 9.81 3.98
N VAL A 45 -4.51 10.90 4.08
CA VAL A 45 -4.74 12.11 3.26
C VAL A 45 -4.52 11.84 1.78
N LEU A 46 -3.52 11.01 1.42
CA LEU A 46 -3.32 10.55 0.04
C LEU A 46 -4.55 9.78 -0.47
N ALA A 47 -5.06 8.84 0.32
CA ALA A 47 -6.25 8.07 -0.04
C ALA A 47 -7.50 8.96 -0.19
N GLU A 48 -7.69 9.95 0.68
CA GLU A 48 -8.73 10.99 0.54
C GLU A 48 -8.58 11.79 -0.76
N CYS A 49 -7.36 12.20 -1.10
CA CYS A 49 -7.09 12.92 -2.34
C CYS A 49 -7.48 12.09 -3.56
N ILE A 50 -7.09 10.82 -3.60
CA ILE A 50 -7.44 9.91 -4.70
C ILE A 50 -8.96 9.73 -4.79
N ALA A 51 -9.66 9.50 -3.68
CA ALA A 51 -11.10 9.37 -3.66
C ALA A 51 -11.81 10.61 -4.25
N ARG A 52 -11.31 11.81 -3.96
CA ARG A 52 -11.86 13.07 -4.50
C ARG A 52 -11.49 13.28 -5.96
N ALA A 53 -10.24 13.00 -6.33
CA ALA A 53 -9.74 13.12 -7.69
C ALA A 53 -10.55 12.30 -8.70
N TYR A 54 -10.92 11.10 -8.28
CA TYR A 54 -11.65 10.11 -9.09
C TYR A 54 -13.11 9.94 -8.68
N GLY A 55 -13.75 11.00 -8.16
CA GLY A 55 -15.12 10.98 -7.66
C GLY A 55 -16.19 10.53 -8.67
N ASN A 56 -15.88 10.57 -9.98
CA ASN A 56 -16.74 10.09 -11.05
C ASN A 56 -16.54 8.60 -11.37
N GLU A 57 -15.55 7.96 -10.73
CA GLU A 57 -15.23 6.54 -10.90
C GLU A 57 -15.63 5.78 -9.61
N PRO A 58 -16.82 5.17 -9.57
CA PRO A 58 -17.38 4.63 -8.32
C PRO A 58 -16.48 3.63 -7.60
N GLU A 59 -15.82 2.74 -8.34
CA GLU A 59 -14.95 1.72 -7.77
C GLU A 59 -13.69 2.33 -7.13
N ALA A 60 -13.04 3.26 -7.84
CA ALA A 60 -11.86 3.94 -7.33
C ALA A 60 -12.19 4.80 -6.10
N THR A 61 -13.33 5.51 -6.14
CA THR A 61 -13.80 6.33 -5.02
C THR A 61 -14.12 5.48 -3.80
N LEU A 62 -14.80 4.35 -3.99
CA LEU A 62 -15.16 3.45 -2.90
C LEU A 62 -13.90 2.82 -2.27
N ASP A 63 -12.99 2.32 -3.07
CA ASP A 63 -11.77 1.67 -2.58
C ASP A 63 -10.85 2.65 -1.85
N ALA A 64 -10.56 3.80 -2.46
CA ALA A 64 -9.72 4.83 -1.84
C ALA A 64 -10.36 5.42 -0.57
N GLY A 65 -11.66 5.70 -0.58
CA GLY A 65 -12.39 6.19 0.60
C GLY A 65 -12.45 5.19 1.74
N SER A 66 -12.63 3.90 1.43
CA SER A 66 -12.58 2.82 2.42
C SER A 66 -11.18 2.64 3.00
N SER A 67 -10.15 2.80 2.17
CA SER A 67 -8.75 2.77 2.61
C SER A 67 -8.42 3.92 3.55
N ALA A 68 -8.89 5.14 3.25
CA ALA A 68 -8.75 6.29 4.15
C ALA A 68 -9.44 6.03 5.49
N SER A 69 -10.66 5.49 5.48
CA SER A 69 -11.40 5.15 6.70
C SER A 69 -10.68 4.09 7.54
N ALA A 70 -10.15 3.06 6.91
CA ALA A 70 -9.40 2.01 7.61
C ALA A 70 -8.12 2.55 8.25
N LEU A 71 -7.43 3.49 7.62
CA LEU A 71 -6.21 4.10 8.15
C LEU A 71 -6.44 4.92 9.42
N MET A 72 -7.68 5.37 9.68
CA MET A 72 -8.04 6.06 10.92
C MET A 72 -7.73 5.25 12.18
N ASP A 73 -7.81 3.91 12.11
CA ASP A 73 -7.54 3.02 13.25
C ASP A 73 -6.08 3.04 13.69
N TRP A 74 -5.16 3.42 12.79
CA TRP A 74 -3.70 3.44 13.02
C TRP A 74 -3.11 4.84 12.95
N THR A 75 -3.93 5.88 13.13
CA THR A 75 -3.45 7.25 13.15
C THR A 75 -4.00 8.01 14.36
N ARG A 76 -3.39 9.15 14.67
CA ARG A 76 -3.83 10.07 15.73
C ARG A 76 -3.83 11.49 15.19
N PHE A 77 -4.97 12.14 15.28
CA PHE A 77 -5.15 13.52 14.84
C PHE A 77 -6.30 14.18 15.61
N ASP A 78 -6.37 15.49 15.53
CA ASP A 78 -7.47 16.28 16.11
C ASP A 78 -8.73 16.08 15.27
N LEU A 79 -9.70 15.35 15.80
CA LEU A 79 -10.95 15.01 15.12
C LEU A 79 -11.82 16.24 14.80
N GLU A 80 -11.63 17.36 15.48
CA GLU A 80 -12.41 18.57 15.23
C GLU A 80 -11.81 19.42 14.09
N LYS A 81 -10.49 19.44 13.98
CA LYS A 81 -9.77 20.36 13.07
C LYS A 81 -9.19 19.66 11.83
N ALA A 82 -8.66 18.47 12.01
CA ALA A 82 -7.91 17.79 10.95
C ALA A 82 -8.77 17.44 9.72
N PRO A 83 -10.03 16.99 9.85
CA PRO A 83 -10.85 16.68 8.66
C PRO A 83 -11.08 17.87 7.74
N ASP A 84 -11.31 19.05 8.29
CA ASP A 84 -11.50 20.26 7.47
C ASP A 84 -10.18 20.77 6.90
N ALA A 85 -9.09 20.65 7.66
CA ALA A 85 -7.74 21.02 7.21
C ALA A 85 -7.27 20.10 6.08
N SER A 86 -7.42 18.78 6.22
CA SER A 86 -7.04 17.82 5.17
C SER A 86 -7.87 18.01 3.91
N ARG A 87 -9.18 18.23 4.05
CA ARG A 87 -10.08 18.52 2.94
C ARG A 87 -9.66 19.77 2.17
N SER A 88 -9.44 20.89 2.87
CA SER A 88 -9.02 22.14 2.26
C SER A 88 -7.68 22.01 1.55
N LEU A 89 -6.76 21.27 2.15
CA LEU A 89 -5.44 21.00 1.54
C LEU A 89 -5.58 20.18 0.26
N VAL A 90 -6.33 19.08 0.29
CA VAL A 90 -6.63 18.25 -0.88
C VAL A 90 -7.25 19.08 -2.00
N GLU A 91 -8.27 19.89 -1.69
CA GLU A 91 -8.95 20.74 -2.68
C GLU A 91 -7.98 21.75 -3.30
N SER A 92 -7.08 22.33 -2.51
CA SER A 92 -6.07 23.27 -3.00
C SER A 92 -5.10 22.65 -4.00
N TYR A 93 -4.71 21.39 -3.76
CA TYR A 93 -3.83 20.65 -4.69
C TYR A 93 -4.57 20.22 -5.96
N LEU A 94 -5.78 19.72 -5.84
CA LEU A 94 -6.59 19.31 -7.01
C LEU A 94 -6.98 20.49 -7.90
N ALA A 95 -7.09 21.71 -7.34
CA ALA A 95 -7.35 22.92 -8.09
C ALA A 95 -6.14 23.46 -8.89
N ARG A 96 -4.94 22.92 -8.69
CA ARG A 96 -3.74 23.36 -9.44
C ARG A 96 -3.89 23.04 -10.92
N ASP A 97 -3.40 23.94 -11.76
CA ASP A 97 -3.38 23.76 -13.22
C ASP A 97 -2.03 23.21 -13.67
N TYR A 98 -1.91 21.87 -13.66
CA TYR A 98 -0.70 21.19 -14.13
C TYR A 98 -0.70 21.10 -15.65
N ARG A 99 0.45 21.38 -16.26
CA ARG A 99 0.65 21.34 -17.72
C ARG A 99 1.88 20.51 -18.06
N ASN A 100 1.73 19.65 -19.04
CA ASN A 100 2.85 18.92 -19.63
C ASN A 100 2.64 18.76 -21.14
N PRO A 101 3.25 19.61 -21.98
CA PRO A 101 3.03 19.62 -23.42
C PRO A 101 3.37 18.28 -24.11
N LEU A 102 4.31 17.50 -23.56
CA LEU A 102 4.68 16.20 -24.12
C LEU A 102 3.56 15.19 -23.94
N VAL A 103 2.94 15.15 -22.76
CA VAL A 103 1.82 14.23 -22.48
C VAL A 103 0.54 14.72 -23.16
N GLU A 104 0.26 16.03 -23.11
CA GLU A 104 -0.94 16.64 -23.67
C GLU A 104 -1.01 16.52 -25.21
N ALA A 105 0.14 16.34 -25.86
CA ALA A 105 0.18 16.06 -27.29
C ALA A 105 -0.42 14.69 -27.65
N GLU A 106 -0.33 13.71 -26.74
CA GLU A 106 -0.81 12.35 -26.95
C GLU A 106 -2.16 12.09 -26.28
N VAL A 107 -2.38 12.64 -25.07
CA VAL A 107 -3.60 12.44 -24.29
C VAL A 107 -4.30 13.79 -24.08
N LYS A 108 -5.50 13.91 -24.63
CA LYS A 108 -6.31 15.14 -24.50
C LYS A 108 -6.95 15.22 -23.10
N ASP A 109 -7.10 16.44 -22.62
CA ASP A 109 -7.84 16.80 -21.39
C ASP A 109 -7.33 16.09 -20.12
N VAL A 110 -6.05 15.71 -20.11
CA VAL A 110 -5.41 15.10 -18.92
C VAL A 110 -5.29 16.15 -17.81
N ARG A 111 -5.77 15.81 -16.62
CA ARG A 111 -5.80 16.73 -15.45
C ARG A 111 -4.63 16.53 -14.49
N PHE A 112 -3.90 15.44 -14.61
CA PHE A 112 -2.80 15.06 -13.71
C PHE A 112 -3.21 14.95 -12.23
N ASP A 113 -4.45 14.54 -11.95
CA ASP A 113 -4.98 14.52 -10.59
C ASP A 113 -4.20 13.57 -9.66
N LEU A 114 -3.77 12.40 -10.15
CA LEU A 114 -2.90 11.52 -9.37
C LEU A 114 -1.56 12.19 -9.04
N LEU A 115 -0.96 12.90 -9.99
CA LEU A 115 0.29 13.62 -9.76
C LEU A 115 0.12 14.73 -8.71
N LYS A 116 -1.00 15.43 -8.72
CA LYS A 116 -1.35 16.41 -7.69
C LYS A 116 -1.45 15.78 -6.30
N CYS A 117 -2.06 14.59 -6.20
CA CYS A 117 -2.14 13.85 -4.95
C CYS A 117 -0.76 13.37 -4.46
N LEU A 118 0.12 12.96 -5.37
CA LEU A 118 1.49 12.60 -5.04
C LEU A 118 2.30 13.82 -4.56
N ASP A 119 2.14 14.97 -5.21
CA ASP A 119 2.80 16.21 -4.78
C ASP A 119 2.28 16.68 -3.41
N LEU A 120 0.98 16.52 -3.14
CA LEU A 120 0.42 16.72 -1.81
C LEU A 120 1.10 15.82 -0.77
N TYR A 121 1.18 14.51 -1.06
CA TYR A 121 1.79 13.51 -0.17
C TYR A 121 3.24 13.82 0.18
N HIS A 122 4.00 14.36 -0.77
CA HIS A 122 5.39 14.78 -0.59
C HIS A 122 5.53 16.25 -0.18
N GLY A 123 4.42 16.97 -0.04
CA GLY A 123 4.40 18.36 0.38
C GLY A 123 4.76 18.54 1.86
N LYS A 124 5.36 19.68 2.18
CA LYS A 124 5.76 20.02 3.56
C LYS A 124 4.57 20.24 4.50
N GLU A 125 3.39 20.44 3.93
CA GLU A 125 2.16 20.69 4.69
C GLU A 125 1.70 19.46 5.47
N LEU A 126 2.21 18.27 5.12
CA LEU A 126 1.94 17.00 5.80
C LEU A 126 3.11 16.50 6.67
N ASP A 127 4.19 17.28 6.82
CA ASP A 127 5.35 16.89 7.65
C ASP A 127 5.20 17.21 9.13
#